data_f7606dce1da546e7f09664bd80491dd4
#
_entry.id   f7606dce1da546e7f09664bd80491dd4
#
_cell.length_a   1.000
_cell.length_b   1.000
_cell.length_c   1.000
_cell.angle_alpha   90.00
_cell.angle_beta   90.00
_cell.angle_gamma   90.00
#
_symmetry.space_group_name_H-M   'P 1'
#
loop_
_entity.id
_entity.type
_entity.pdbx_description
1 polymer ?
#
loop_
_entity_poly.entity_id
_entity_poly.type
_entity_poly.pdbx_seq_one_letter_code
_entity_poly.pdbx_strand_id
1 'polypeptide(L)' 'AITQPSVMVNVLGAKGFTGDAHYKGFHEVMAIPGAHVHLYGKQQTKPFRKMGHVTVTAPTLEEAKINALKVQQTLQVVSV' A
#
# COMPACT_ATOMS: atom_id res chain seq x y z
N ALA A 1 -15.83 8.24 -21.08
CA ALA A 1 -14.69 7.43 -20.70
C ALA A 1 -15.14 6.34 -19.72
N ILE A 2 -14.65 5.14 -19.95
CA ILE A 2 -14.92 4.05 -19.04
C ILE A 2 -13.96 4.18 -17.88
N THR A 3 -14.51 4.29 -16.68
CA THR A 3 -13.70 4.32 -15.48
C THR A 3 -13.82 2.99 -14.75
N GLN A 4 -12.71 2.42 -14.39
CA GLN A 4 -12.73 1.20 -13.59
C GLN A 4 -12.90 1.54 -12.10
N PRO A 5 -13.59 0.69 -11.35
CA PRO A 5 -13.64 0.86 -9.90
C PRO A 5 -12.23 0.88 -9.31
N SER A 6 -12.04 1.74 -8.34
CA SER A 6 -10.75 1.84 -7.64
C SER A 6 -10.95 1.90 -6.14
N VAL A 7 -9.97 1.36 -5.42
CA VAL A 7 -9.92 1.40 -3.95
C VAL A 7 -8.55 1.93 -3.57
N MET A 8 -8.51 2.90 -2.67
CA MET A 8 -7.25 3.44 -2.19
C MET A 8 -6.93 2.86 -0.81
N VAL A 9 -5.69 2.41 -0.65
CA VAL A 9 -5.17 1.89 0.61
C VAL A 9 -4.10 2.85 1.12
N ASN A 10 -4.27 3.36 2.33
CA ASN A 10 -3.23 4.18 2.96
C ASN A 10 -2.11 3.28 3.46
N VAL A 11 -0.87 3.69 3.20
CA VAL A 11 0.31 2.99 3.69
C VAL A 11 0.78 3.70 4.95
N LEU A 12 0.61 3.06 6.09
CA LEU A 12 0.95 3.63 7.39
C LEU A 12 2.12 2.87 8.01
N GLY A 13 2.92 3.58 8.81
CA GLY A 13 3.97 2.94 9.58
C GLY A 13 3.42 1.90 10.53
N ALA A 14 4.07 0.75 10.60
CA ALA A 14 3.63 -0.35 11.46
C ALA A 14 3.83 0.02 12.93
N LYS A 15 2.94 -0.48 13.78
CA LYS A 15 3.03 -0.30 15.22
C LYS A 15 4.32 -0.92 15.76
N GLY A 16 5.01 -0.17 16.61
CA GLY A 16 6.23 -0.67 17.24
C GLY A 16 7.51 -0.40 16.46
N PHE A 17 7.42 0.24 15.30
CA PHE A 17 8.59 0.54 14.47
C PHE A 17 8.77 2.03 14.32
N THR A 18 9.93 2.53 14.74
CA THR A 18 10.32 3.93 14.60
C THR A 18 11.76 3.97 14.12
N GLY A 19 12.03 4.74 13.07
CA GLY A 19 13.38 4.86 12.51
C GLY A 19 13.36 4.82 11.01
N ASP A 20 14.45 4.36 10.40
CA ASP A 20 14.57 4.32 8.94
C ASP A 20 13.52 3.38 8.35
N ALA A 21 12.77 3.90 7.39
CA ALA A 21 11.67 3.15 6.79
C ALA A 21 12.17 2.00 5.93
N HIS A 22 11.57 0.84 6.12
CA HIS A 22 11.81 -0.34 5.32
C HIS A 22 10.48 -0.88 4.83
N TYR A 23 10.31 -0.98 3.52
CA TYR A 23 9.04 -1.39 2.90
C TYR A 23 9.05 -2.88 2.65
N LYS A 24 8.42 -3.61 3.55
CA LYS A 24 8.35 -5.06 3.48
C LYS A 24 7.17 -5.48 2.60
N GLY A 25 7.41 -6.41 1.69
CA GLY A 25 6.36 -6.89 0.78
C GLY A 25 6.15 -6.03 -0.45
N PHE A 26 7.05 -5.08 -0.72
CA PHE A 26 6.91 -4.15 -1.85
C PHE A 26 6.85 -4.87 -3.19
N HIS A 27 7.72 -5.85 -3.42
CA HIS A 27 7.74 -6.60 -4.68
C HIS A 27 6.45 -7.38 -4.91
N GLU A 28 5.92 -7.96 -3.85
CA GLU A 28 4.69 -8.73 -3.91
C GLU A 28 3.51 -7.83 -4.27
N VAL A 29 3.48 -6.63 -3.70
CA VAL A 29 2.43 -5.66 -4.01
C VAL A 29 2.53 -5.20 -5.46
N MET A 30 3.73 -4.97 -5.96
CA MET A 30 3.94 -4.55 -7.35
C MET A 30 3.49 -5.62 -8.34
N ALA A 31 3.42 -6.87 -7.93
CA ALA A 31 2.95 -7.98 -8.77
C ALA A 31 1.42 -8.09 -8.77
N ILE A 32 0.71 -7.39 -7.90
CA ILE A 32 -0.75 -7.43 -7.86
C ILE A 32 -1.30 -6.63 -9.04
N PRO A 33 -2.15 -7.24 -9.91
CA PRO A 33 -2.71 -6.51 -11.05
C PRO A 33 -3.51 -5.28 -10.60
N GLY A 34 -3.26 -4.15 -11.26
CA GLY A 34 -3.98 -2.91 -10.99
C GLY A 34 -3.51 -2.13 -9.77
N ALA A 35 -2.48 -2.60 -9.06
CA ALA A 35 -1.94 -1.90 -7.92
C ALA A 35 -0.94 -0.83 -8.37
N HIS A 36 -1.18 0.42 -7.93
CA HIS A 36 -0.33 1.56 -8.23
C HIS A 36 0.16 2.17 -6.93
N VAL A 37 1.45 2.02 -6.65
CA VAL A 37 2.04 2.44 -5.39
C VAL A 37 2.60 3.85 -5.51
N HIS A 38 2.21 4.71 -4.57
CA HIS A 38 2.71 6.07 -4.45
C HIS A 38 3.29 6.27 -3.05
N LEU A 39 4.58 6.41 -2.96
CA LEU A 39 5.27 6.65 -1.70
C LEU A 39 5.66 8.12 -1.61
N TYR A 40 5.54 8.69 -0.41
CA TYR A 40 5.77 10.12 -0.20
C TYR A 40 7.24 10.48 -0.02
N GLY A 41 8.14 9.50 -0.15
CA GLY A 41 9.57 9.75 -0.02
C GLY A 41 10.06 10.03 1.39
N LYS A 42 9.27 9.70 2.40
CA LYS A 42 9.69 9.87 3.78
C LYS A 42 10.72 8.81 4.15
N GLN A 43 11.85 9.24 4.69
CA GLN A 43 12.94 8.33 5.01
C GLN A 43 12.74 7.61 6.34
N GLN A 44 11.95 8.20 7.24
CA GLN A 44 11.72 7.64 8.55
C GLN A 44 10.25 7.29 8.75
N THR A 45 10.00 6.20 9.44
CA THR A 45 8.67 5.76 9.79
C THR A 45 8.43 5.93 11.29
N LYS A 46 7.16 6.06 11.65
CA LYS A 46 6.65 6.02 13.02
C LYS A 46 5.36 5.22 13.01
N PRO A 47 4.92 4.69 14.15
CA PRO A 47 3.60 4.04 14.18
C PRO A 47 2.52 4.95 13.63
N PHE A 48 1.73 4.41 12.70
CA PHE A 48 0.59 5.07 12.08
C PHE A 48 0.92 6.32 11.25
N ARG A 49 2.21 6.59 10.99
CA ARG A 49 2.59 7.69 10.09
C ARG A 49 2.20 7.33 8.66
N LYS A 50 1.56 8.29 7.97
CA LYS A 50 1.17 8.09 6.57
C LYS A 50 2.40 8.16 5.67
N MET A 51 2.79 7.03 5.11
CA MET A 51 4.00 6.90 4.30
C MET A 51 3.70 6.93 2.80
N GLY A 52 2.47 6.74 2.41
CA GLY A 52 2.07 6.72 1.03
C GLY A 52 0.66 6.19 0.86
N HIS A 53 0.34 5.81 -0.36
CA HIS A 53 -0.92 5.14 -0.65
C HIS A 53 -0.76 4.22 -1.85
N VAL A 54 -1.66 3.25 -1.94
CA VAL A 54 -1.75 2.35 -3.10
C VAL A 54 -3.15 2.48 -3.66
N THR A 55 -3.25 2.80 -4.95
CA THR A 55 -4.53 2.80 -5.65
C THR A 55 -4.66 1.49 -6.39
N VAL A 56 -5.75 0.79 -6.15
CA VAL A 56 -6.02 -0.51 -6.77
C VAL A 56 -7.21 -0.37 -7.70
N THR A 57 -7.01 -0.65 -8.98
CA THR A 57 -8.07 -0.66 -9.99
C THR A 57 -8.32 -2.08 -10.46
N ALA A 58 -9.58 -2.37 -10.80
CA ALA A 58 -9.95 -3.68 -11.33
C ALA A 58 -11.23 -3.53 -12.16
N PRO A 59 -11.56 -4.55 -13.01
CA PRO A 59 -12.80 -4.50 -13.79
C PRO A 59 -14.06 -4.43 -12.95
N THR A 60 -14.03 -4.97 -11.73
CA THR A 60 -15.17 -4.91 -10.81
C THR A 60 -14.73 -4.36 -9.46
N LEU A 61 -15.68 -3.75 -8.74
CA LEU A 61 -15.39 -3.23 -7.40
C LEU A 61 -15.01 -4.35 -6.44
N GLU A 62 -15.61 -5.52 -6.58
CA GLU A 62 -15.32 -6.66 -5.74
C GLU A 62 -13.86 -7.10 -5.89
N GLU A 63 -13.36 -7.20 -7.13
CA GLU A 63 -11.95 -7.52 -7.36
C GLU A 63 -11.03 -6.44 -6.82
N ALA A 64 -11.40 -5.18 -7.00
CA ALA A 64 -10.60 -4.07 -6.46
C ALA A 64 -10.49 -4.17 -4.93
N LYS A 65 -11.57 -4.50 -4.25
CA LYS A 65 -11.56 -4.67 -2.79
C LYS A 65 -10.70 -5.86 -2.36
N ILE A 66 -10.80 -6.97 -3.08
CA ILE A 66 -10.00 -8.18 -2.78
C ILE A 66 -8.51 -7.87 -2.93
N ASN A 67 -8.14 -7.22 -4.03
CA ASN A 67 -6.74 -6.87 -4.29
C ASN A 67 -6.24 -5.80 -3.31
N ALA A 68 -7.09 -4.85 -2.93
CA ALA A 68 -6.74 -3.85 -1.92
C ALA A 68 -6.47 -4.50 -0.56
N LEU A 69 -7.25 -5.52 -0.20
CA LEU A 69 -7.01 -6.26 1.05
C LEU A 69 -5.67 -6.99 1.00
N LYS A 70 -5.34 -7.60 -0.15
CA LYS A 70 -4.03 -8.24 -0.33
C LYS A 70 -2.89 -7.24 -0.15
N VAL A 71 -3.03 -6.04 -0.71
CA VAL A 71 -2.04 -4.96 -0.54
C VAL A 71 -1.88 -4.62 0.93
N GLN A 72 -2.99 -4.42 1.62
CA GLN A 72 -2.98 -4.05 3.03
C GLN A 72 -2.31 -5.10 3.91
N GLN A 73 -2.51 -6.38 3.59
CA GLN A 73 -1.93 -7.50 4.34
C GLN A 73 -0.47 -7.75 3.99
N THR A 74 -0.04 -7.36 2.80
CA THR A 74 1.28 -7.69 2.27
C THR A 74 2.29 -6.58 2.50
N LEU A 75 1.91 -5.33 2.25
CA LEU A 75 2.83 -4.20 2.37
C LEU A 75 2.87 -3.69 3.79
N GLN A 76 4.06 -3.71 4.37
CA GLN A 76 4.30 -3.20 5.73
C GLN A 76 5.46 -2.23 5.72
N VAL A 77 5.35 -1.15 6.46
CA VAL A 77 6.43 -0.20 6.66
C VAL A 77 6.97 -0.40 8.07
N VAL A 78 8.17 -0.93 8.14
CA VAL A 78 8.83 -1.25 9.40
C VAL A 78 10.15 -0.49 9.48
N SER A 79 10.80 -0.50 10.63
CA SER A 79 12.15 0.03 10.77
C SER A 79 13.16 -1.11 10.87
N VAL A 80 14.38 -0.81 10.50
CA VAL A 80 15.49 -1.75 10.60
C VAL A 80 16.14 -1.63 11.98
#